data_18261ad856d19b70434e0d2b16537ab7
#
_entry.id   18261ad856d19b70434e0d2b16537ab7
#
_cell.length_a   1.000
_cell.length_b   1.000
_cell.length_c   1.000
_cell.angle_alpha   90.00
_cell.angle_beta   90.00
_cell.angle_gamma   90.00
#
_symmetry.space_group_name_H-M   'P 1'
#
loop_
_entity.id
_entity.type
_entity.pdbx_description
1 polymer ?
#
loop_
_entity_poly.entity_id
_entity_poly.type
_entity_poly.pdbx_seq_one_letter_code
_entity_poly.pdbx_strand_id
1 'polypeptide(L)'
;MIDTVILSVPRNKVSVPNNDWDLHAQTPVYKVYVKNPSNKDKESGLYFPCLTGYHRKSGKNEWAAMLKIEFSVPKLIYNNNLDELDDKQFSAVVDTLLDRLARLDVHIGRQDLESAEVRAIHYSKNIELTDGYSSQYVISELGKVNLNKRFDLTKTRFMNDGQSLYFYTKAHSFVVYDKIADLVKNSKRAIDKDQTAYQMSLFAPLKETREILRLEIRLSEKRKMNALFKKLGLPENPNFKEVFSTVKSKAVVNHYWDTMIEKNSLLLFSHSLTAKDLLKQILIACKKARGRTAVYLTGLLLLAREGNGLRELRATLAKRIGDRLWYRVCADLTETTKGLNKLRPREWYDQVKKVLESYQPYHLPCKE
;
A
#
# COMPACT_ATOMS: atom_id res chain seq x y z
N MET A 1 5.63 0.75 7.99
CA MET A 1 6.77 -0.19 8.11
C MET A 1 7.01 -0.88 6.78
N ILE A 2 8.03 -1.71 6.64
CA ILE A 2 8.22 -2.50 5.42
C ILE A 2 7.35 -3.76 5.52
N ASP A 3 6.63 -4.06 4.44
CA ASP A 3 5.86 -5.31 4.32
C ASP A 3 6.61 -6.32 3.43
N THR A 4 6.87 -5.94 2.19
CA THR A 4 7.50 -6.81 1.20
C THR A 4 8.69 -6.11 0.56
N VAL A 5 9.77 -6.84 0.35
CA VAL A 5 10.97 -6.36 -0.37
C VAL A 5 11.31 -7.33 -1.49
N ILE A 6 11.75 -6.78 -2.59
CA ILE A 6 12.33 -7.52 -3.71
C ILE A 6 13.76 -7.03 -3.91
N LEU A 7 14.70 -7.92 -3.59
CA LEU A 7 16.13 -7.69 -3.76
C LEU A 7 16.64 -8.28 -5.07
N SER A 8 17.72 -7.72 -5.57
CA SER A 8 18.46 -8.24 -6.73
C SER A 8 19.92 -8.36 -6.39
N VAL A 9 20.44 -9.58 -6.49
CA VAL A 9 21.86 -9.90 -6.21
C VAL A 9 22.51 -10.46 -7.48
N PRO A 10 23.66 -9.93 -7.91
CA PRO A 10 24.42 -10.50 -9.02
C PRO A 10 24.80 -11.96 -8.78
N ARG A 11 24.77 -12.81 -9.80
CA ARG A 11 25.02 -14.26 -9.67
C ARG A 11 26.41 -14.60 -9.13
N ASN A 12 27.41 -13.77 -9.43
CA ASN A 12 28.78 -13.95 -8.94
C ASN A 12 28.93 -13.75 -7.42
N LYS A 13 27.91 -13.19 -6.75
CA LYS A 13 27.84 -13.01 -5.28
C LYS A 13 26.99 -14.08 -4.59
N VAL A 14 26.53 -15.08 -5.35
CA VAL A 14 25.60 -16.10 -4.87
C VAL A 14 26.18 -17.48 -5.20
N SER A 15 26.33 -18.34 -4.20
CA SER A 15 26.63 -19.75 -4.39
C SER A 15 25.35 -20.57 -4.34
N VAL A 16 25.13 -21.41 -5.35
CA VAL A 16 23.97 -22.32 -5.45
C VAL A 16 24.53 -23.68 -5.84
N PRO A 17 24.88 -24.54 -4.85
CA PRO A 17 25.47 -25.85 -5.09
C PRO A 17 24.55 -26.77 -5.91
N ASN A 18 23.26 -26.77 -5.60
CA ASN A 18 22.25 -27.59 -6.27
C ASN A 18 21.42 -26.76 -7.24
N ASN A 19 21.39 -27.20 -8.50
CA ASN A 19 20.67 -26.46 -9.57
C ASN A 19 19.30 -27.10 -9.88
N ASP A 20 18.54 -27.40 -8.84
CA ASP A 20 17.19 -28.01 -8.88
C ASP A 20 16.06 -26.96 -9.03
N TRP A 21 16.31 -25.97 -9.85
CA TRP A 21 15.37 -24.88 -10.09
C TRP A 21 14.47 -25.17 -11.27
N ASP A 22 13.18 -24.91 -11.12
CA ASP A 22 12.19 -25.05 -12.20
C ASP A 22 12.39 -23.98 -13.27
N LEU A 23 12.51 -24.43 -14.52
CA LEU A 23 12.52 -23.52 -15.66
C LEU A 23 11.10 -22.97 -15.88
N HIS A 24 10.91 -21.69 -15.56
CA HIS A 24 9.61 -21.01 -15.66
C HIS A 24 9.35 -20.40 -17.04
N ALA A 25 10.38 -19.80 -17.63
CA ALA A 25 10.27 -19.19 -18.97
C ALA A 25 11.62 -19.18 -19.68
N GLN A 26 11.61 -19.38 -21.00
CA GLN A 26 12.78 -19.32 -21.84
C GLN A 26 12.47 -18.64 -23.18
N THR A 27 13.37 -17.75 -23.59
CA THR A 27 13.42 -17.18 -24.95
C THR A 27 14.88 -17.16 -25.43
N PRO A 28 15.17 -16.83 -26.70
CA PRO A 28 16.56 -16.69 -27.18
C PRO A 28 17.40 -15.64 -26.42
N VAL A 29 16.74 -14.73 -25.70
CA VAL A 29 17.40 -13.58 -25.02
C VAL A 29 17.30 -13.61 -23.51
N TYR A 30 16.46 -14.47 -22.93
CA TYR A 30 16.39 -14.64 -21.48
C TYR A 30 15.95 -16.05 -21.06
N LYS A 31 16.36 -16.43 -19.85
CA LYS A 31 15.87 -17.62 -19.14
C LYS A 31 15.50 -17.21 -17.72
N VAL A 32 14.38 -17.77 -17.23
CA VAL A 32 13.88 -17.52 -15.86
C VAL A 32 13.71 -18.86 -15.18
N TYR A 33 14.35 -18.99 -14.04
CA TYR A 33 14.27 -20.15 -13.16
C TYR A 33 13.61 -19.72 -11.86
N VAL A 34 12.78 -20.57 -11.27
CA VAL A 34 12.08 -20.29 -10.01
C VAL A 34 12.38 -21.39 -9.01
N LYS A 35 12.63 -21.00 -7.76
CA LYS A 35 12.66 -21.92 -6.64
C LYS A 35 11.68 -21.39 -5.58
N ASN A 36 10.55 -22.06 -5.46
CA ASN A 36 9.54 -21.79 -4.45
C ASN A 36 9.73 -22.78 -3.28
N PRO A 37 9.31 -22.40 -2.06
CA PRO A 37 9.27 -23.31 -0.93
C PRO A 37 8.48 -24.57 -1.28
N SER A 38 9.01 -25.75 -0.96
CA SER A 38 8.32 -27.02 -1.12
C SER A 38 7.14 -27.14 -0.12
N ASN A 39 6.26 -28.11 -0.32
CA ASN A 39 5.20 -28.38 0.67
C ASN A 39 5.78 -28.74 2.04
N LYS A 40 6.90 -29.49 2.08
CA LYS A 40 7.62 -29.82 3.29
C LYS A 40 8.15 -28.57 4.03
N ASP A 41 8.67 -27.59 3.28
CA ASP A 41 9.10 -26.30 3.85
C ASP A 41 7.93 -25.56 4.47
N LYS A 42 6.78 -25.55 3.80
CA LYS A 42 5.55 -24.91 4.31
C LYS A 42 4.99 -25.62 5.55
N GLU A 43 5.06 -26.94 5.58
CA GLU A 43 4.63 -27.77 6.73
C GLU A 43 5.54 -27.54 7.96
N SER A 44 6.78 -27.07 7.77
CA SER A 44 7.67 -26.72 8.89
C SER A 44 7.17 -25.53 9.73
N GLY A 45 6.13 -24.82 9.27
CA GLY A 45 5.60 -23.62 9.92
C GLY A 45 6.49 -22.38 9.78
N LEU A 46 7.56 -22.47 8.98
CA LEU A 46 8.47 -21.37 8.73
C LEU A 46 8.15 -20.68 7.40
N TYR A 47 8.31 -19.37 7.38
CA TYR A 47 8.20 -18.60 6.15
C TYR A 47 9.52 -18.62 5.37
N PHE A 48 9.44 -18.83 4.05
CA PHE A 48 10.57 -18.82 3.14
C PHE A 48 10.41 -17.75 2.05
N PRO A 49 11.50 -17.15 1.56
CA PRO A 49 11.49 -16.24 0.41
C PRO A 49 11.19 -16.99 -0.89
N CYS A 50 10.61 -16.28 -1.87
CA CYS A 50 10.50 -16.76 -3.24
C CYS A 50 11.74 -16.33 -4.03
N LEU A 51 12.37 -17.29 -4.74
CA LEU A 51 13.63 -17.06 -5.45
C LEU A 51 13.39 -17.15 -6.96
N THR A 52 13.93 -16.19 -7.71
CA THR A 52 13.88 -16.19 -9.18
C THR A 52 15.25 -15.88 -9.75
N GLY A 53 15.81 -16.82 -10.48
CA GLY A 53 17.05 -16.65 -11.24
C GLY A 53 16.75 -16.10 -12.64
N TYR A 54 17.34 -14.98 -12.97
CA TYR A 54 17.27 -14.39 -14.30
C TYR A 54 18.60 -14.49 -15.02
N HIS A 55 18.60 -15.06 -16.20
CA HIS A 55 19.70 -15.02 -17.15
C HIS A 55 19.25 -14.22 -18.35
N ARG A 56 19.87 -13.09 -18.61
CA ARG A 56 19.54 -12.22 -19.73
C ARG A 56 20.75 -11.97 -20.61
N LYS A 57 20.60 -12.08 -21.90
CA LYS A 57 21.65 -11.77 -22.88
C LYS A 57 21.93 -10.25 -22.85
N SER A 58 23.16 -9.86 -22.53
CA SER A 58 23.61 -8.47 -22.43
C SER A 58 24.47 -8.01 -23.60
N GLY A 59 24.87 -8.92 -24.50
CA GLY A 59 25.65 -8.68 -25.69
C GLY A 59 25.54 -9.84 -26.67
N LYS A 60 26.41 -9.88 -27.71
CA LYS A 60 26.37 -10.99 -28.69
C LYS A 60 26.56 -12.35 -28.05
N ASN A 61 27.43 -12.46 -27.02
CA ASN A 61 27.75 -13.74 -26.35
C ASN A 61 27.78 -13.66 -24.82
N GLU A 62 27.34 -12.56 -24.20
CA GLU A 62 27.38 -12.38 -22.76
C GLU A 62 25.99 -12.56 -22.13
N TRP A 63 25.95 -13.25 -21.01
CA TRP A 63 24.76 -13.44 -20.21
C TRP A 63 24.95 -12.80 -18.84
N ALA A 64 24.12 -11.82 -18.52
CA ALA A 64 24.03 -11.31 -17.17
C ALA A 64 23.07 -12.19 -16.36
N ALA A 65 23.56 -12.70 -15.24
CA ALA A 65 22.77 -13.54 -14.34
C ALA A 65 22.54 -12.81 -13.01
N MET A 66 21.30 -12.80 -12.54
CA MET A 66 20.86 -12.15 -11.33
C MET A 66 19.94 -13.06 -10.54
N LEU A 67 20.05 -13.03 -9.22
CA LEU A 67 19.09 -13.62 -8.31
C LEU A 67 18.14 -12.54 -7.79
N LYS A 68 16.85 -12.75 -7.97
CA LYS A 68 15.78 -11.99 -7.32
C LYS A 68 15.33 -12.75 -6.06
N ILE A 69 15.28 -12.05 -4.94
CA ILE A 69 14.80 -12.56 -3.65
C ILE A 69 13.58 -11.73 -3.26
N GLU A 70 12.40 -12.35 -3.18
CA GLU A 70 11.15 -11.71 -2.80
C GLU A 70 10.64 -12.28 -1.48
N PHE A 71 10.40 -11.43 -0.49
CA PHE A 71 9.97 -11.87 0.83
C PHE A 71 9.17 -10.81 1.58
N SER A 72 8.29 -11.29 2.46
CA SER A 72 7.61 -10.46 3.45
C SER A 72 8.45 -10.37 4.71
N VAL A 73 8.84 -9.16 5.06
CA VAL A 73 9.71 -8.89 6.22
C VAL A 73 9.04 -9.31 7.54
N PRO A 74 7.77 -8.95 7.82
CA PRO A 74 7.09 -9.40 9.03
C PRO A 74 6.93 -10.91 9.11
N LYS A 75 6.57 -11.58 8.02
CA LYS A 75 6.44 -13.05 8.01
C LYS A 75 7.75 -13.76 8.32
N LEU A 76 8.87 -13.19 7.90
CA LEU A 76 10.18 -13.76 8.14
C LEU A 76 10.52 -13.83 9.64
N ILE A 77 10.07 -12.85 10.43
CA ILE A 77 10.37 -12.74 11.87
C ILE A 77 9.22 -13.29 12.72
N TYR A 78 7.98 -12.92 12.40
CA TYR A 78 6.80 -13.20 13.23
C TYR A 78 5.91 -14.31 12.66
N ASN A 79 6.24 -14.89 11.52
CA ASN A 79 5.39 -15.82 10.76
C ASN A 79 3.98 -15.26 10.44
N ASN A 80 3.78 -13.96 10.64
CA ASN A 80 2.55 -13.25 10.30
C ASN A 80 2.90 -11.88 9.71
N ASN A 81 1.93 -11.21 9.12
CA ASN A 81 2.10 -9.87 8.55
C ASN A 81 1.16 -8.83 9.18
N LEU A 82 0.73 -9.05 10.43
CA LEU A 82 0.07 -8.05 11.27
C LEU A 82 1.07 -7.28 12.10
N ASP A 83 2.02 -8.00 12.73
CA ASP A 83 3.08 -7.35 13.48
C ASP A 83 4.00 -6.56 12.55
N GLU A 84 4.39 -5.37 12.96
CA GLU A 84 5.25 -4.48 12.20
C GLU A 84 6.64 -4.42 12.85
N LEU A 85 7.68 -4.24 12.02
CA LEU A 85 9.06 -4.13 12.46
C LEU A 85 9.57 -2.68 12.40
N ASP A 86 10.45 -2.33 13.32
CA ASP A 86 11.20 -1.08 13.29
C ASP A 86 12.66 -1.30 12.82
N ASP A 87 13.43 -0.21 12.81
CA ASP A 87 14.81 -0.19 12.33
C ASP A 87 15.76 -1.09 13.16
N LYS A 88 15.44 -1.33 14.45
CA LYS A 88 16.28 -2.11 15.38
C LYS A 88 16.36 -3.59 15.02
N GLN A 89 15.35 -4.08 14.28
CA GLN A 89 15.23 -5.49 13.93
C GLN A 89 15.96 -5.84 12.62
N PHE A 90 16.63 -4.89 11.96
CA PHE A 90 17.31 -5.13 10.69
C PHE A 90 18.31 -6.29 10.74
N SER A 91 19.15 -6.35 11.80
CA SER A 91 20.12 -7.45 11.94
C SER A 91 19.43 -8.80 12.03
N ALA A 92 18.37 -8.91 12.84
CA ALA A 92 17.61 -10.16 12.98
C ALA A 92 16.94 -10.58 11.65
N VAL A 93 16.46 -9.62 10.87
CA VAL A 93 15.88 -9.88 9.53
C VAL A 93 16.96 -10.43 8.59
N VAL A 94 18.16 -9.84 8.57
CA VAL A 94 19.28 -10.32 7.73
C VAL A 94 19.70 -11.73 8.15
N ASP A 95 19.89 -11.99 9.46
CA ASP A 95 20.30 -13.29 9.97
C ASP A 95 19.26 -14.38 9.64
N THR A 96 17.97 -14.09 9.87
CA THR A 96 16.90 -15.03 9.53
C THR A 96 16.80 -15.28 8.04
N LEU A 97 16.96 -14.24 7.21
CA LEU A 97 16.92 -14.39 5.75
C LEU A 97 18.09 -15.25 5.25
N LEU A 98 19.29 -15.07 5.80
CA LEU A 98 20.45 -15.91 5.48
C LEU A 98 20.22 -17.37 5.86
N ASP A 99 19.64 -17.66 7.04
CA ASP A 99 19.25 -19.03 7.44
C ASP A 99 18.24 -19.63 6.45
N ARG A 100 17.19 -18.88 6.08
CA ARG A 100 16.20 -19.38 5.13
C ARG A 100 16.77 -19.63 3.74
N LEU A 101 17.68 -18.77 3.27
CA LEU A 101 18.36 -18.94 2.00
C LEU A 101 19.27 -20.18 2.02
N ALA A 102 20.05 -20.38 3.10
CA ALA A 102 20.91 -21.55 3.25
C ALA A 102 20.11 -22.86 3.24
N ARG A 103 18.92 -22.90 3.85
CA ARG A 103 18.01 -24.07 3.79
C ARG A 103 17.46 -24.36 2.38
N LEU A 104 17.47 -23.35 1.50
CA LEU A 104 17.14 -23.50 0.07
C LEU A 104 18.39 -23.72 -0.80
N ASP A 105 19.53 -24.09 -0.22
CA ASP A 105 20.83 -24.26 -0.90
C ASP A 105 21.29 -22.98 -1.64
N VAL A 106 20.97 -21.81 -1.09
CA VAL A 106 21.43 -20.53 -1.61
C VAL A 106 22.26 -19.81 -0.56
N HIS A 107 23.53 -19.56 -0.87
CA HIS A 107 24.47 -18.94 0.05
C HIS A 107 24.91 -17.57 -0.48
N ILE A 108 24.74 -16.55 0.36
CA ILE A 108 25.10 -15.15 0.07
C ILE A 108 25.87 -14.60 1.27
N GLY A 109 26.91 -13.82 1.02
CA GLY A 109 27.60 -13.11 2.08
C GLY A 109 26.70 -12.06 2.74
N ARG A 110 26.80 -11.89 4.07
CA ARG A 110 25.99 -10.91 4.82
C ARG A 110 26.08 -9.51 4.21
N GLN A 111 27.30 -9.04 3.93
CA GLN A 111 27.53 -7.71 3.36
C GLN A 111 26.91 -7.56 1.96
N ASP A 112 26.96 -8.62 1.15
CA ASP A 112 26.35 -8.64 -0.18
C ASP A 112 24.83 -8.59 -0.11
N LEU A 113 24.21 -9.24 0.89
CA LEU A 113 22.78 -9.19 1.13
C LEU A 113 22.33 -7.80 1.65
N GLU A 114 23.05 -7.23 2.64
CA GLU A 114 22.77 -5.90 3.18
C GLU A 114 22.88 -4.80 2.12
N SER A 115 23.85 -4.92 1.22
CA SER A 115 24.10 -4.00 0.10
C SER A 115 23.32 -4.34 -1.18
N ALA A 116 22.47 -5.37 -1.14
CA ALA A 116 21.70 -5.79 -2.31
C ALA A 116 20.80 -4.69 -2.86
N GLU A 117 20.71 -4.60 -4.17
CA GLU A 117 19.86 -3.63 -4.87
C GLU A 117 18.38 -3.90 -4.61
N VAL A 118 17.63 -2.87 -4.24
CA VAL A 118 16.18 -2.96 -4.09
C VAL A 118 15.50 -2.70 -5.43
N ARG A 119 14.74 -3.68 -5.91
CA ARG A 119 13.96 -3.61 -7.16
C ARG A 119 12.56 -3.09 -6.96
N ALA A 120 11.92 -3.55 -5.90
CA ALA A 120 10.60 -3.11 -5.50
C ALA A 120 10.48 -3.19 -3.97
N ILE A 121 9.61 -2.36 -3.42
CA ILE A 121 9.34 -2.33 -2.00
C ILE A 121 7.88 -1.97 -1.74
N HIS A 122 7.30 -2.61 -0.74
CA HIS A 122 5.98 -2.27 -0.20
C HIS A 122 6.15 -1.72 1.22
N TYR A 123 5.73 -0.48 1.40
CA TYR A 123 5.62 0.14 2.71
C TYR A 123 4.18 0.08 3.18
N SER A 124 3.96 -0.29 4.43
CA SER A 124 2.62 -0.39 4.99
C SER A 124 2.51 0.20 6.38
N LYS A 125 1.27 0.46 6.80
CA LYS A 125 0.92 0.85 8.16
C LYS A 125 -0.41 0.24 8.55
N ASN A 126 -0.43 -0.49 9.64
CA ASN A 126 -1.64 -1.02 10.26
C ASN A 126 -2.20 0.02 11.24
N ILE A 127 -3.51 0.19 11.21
CA ILE A 127 -4.27 1.14 12.01
C ILE A 127 -5.44 0.39 12.61
N GLU A 128 -5.42 0.22 13.91
CA GLU A 128 -6.56 -0.34 14.63
C GLU A 128 -7.63 0.74 14.78
N LEU A 129 -8.84 0.45 14.31
CA LEU A 129 -10.00 1.33 14.42
C LEU A 129 -10.74 1.00 15.71
N THR A 130 -11.17 2.04 16.40
CA THR A 130 -11.94 1.98 17.64
C THR A 130 -13.31 2.64 17.48
N ASP A 131 -14.08 2.75 18.56
CA ASP A 131 -15.32 3.52 18.63
C ASP A 131 -16.40 3.06 17.63
N GLY A 132 -16.40 1.75 17.31
CA GLY A 132 -17.40 1.14 16.43
C GLY A 132 -17.20 1.37 14.93
N TYR A 133 -16.06 1.94 14.52
CA TYR A 133 -15.75 2.09 13.10
C TYR A 133 -15.22 0.78 12.50
N SER A 134 -15.86 0.32 11.41
CA SER A 134 -15.37 -0.81 10.63
C SER A 134 -14.41 -0.36 9.52
N SER A 135 -13.46 -1.22 9.18
CA SER A 135 -12.55 -1.02 8.05
C SER A 135 -13.31 -0.81 6.75
N GLN A 136 -14.39 -1.57 6.54
CA GLN A 136 -15.23 -1.46 5.34
C GLN A 136 -15.91 -0.08 5.24
N TYR A 137 -16.39 0.46 6.36
CA TYR A 137 -16.97 1.81 6.39
C TYR A 137 -15.93 2.85 5.99
N VAL A 138 -14.74 2.82 6.59
CA VAL A 138 -13.65 3.76 6.26
C VAL A 138 -13.23 3.64 4.81
N ILE A 139 -13.10 2.43 4.27
CA ILE A 139 -12.77 2.17 2.86
C ILE A 139 -13.82 2.79 1.94
N SER A 140 -15.11 2.64 2.25
CA SER A 140 -16.19 3.22 1.47
C SER A 140 -16.15 4.76 1.46
N GLU A 141 -15.85 5.37 2.61
CA GLU A 141 -15.69 6.82 2.71
C GLU A 141 -14.49 7.34 1.91
N LEU A 142 -13.35 6.65 2.02
CA LEU A 142 -12.16 6.96 1.23
C LEU A 142 -12.39 6.83 -0.28
N GLY A 143 -13.26 5.90 -0.69
CA GLY A 143 -13.65 5.71 -2.08
C GLY A 143 -14.40 6.89 -2.69
N LYS A 144 -15.00 7.75 -1.87
CA LYS A 144 -15.70 8.96 -2.31
C LYS A 144 -14.75 10.10 -2.70
N VAL A 145 -13.48 10.02 -2.29
CA VAL A 145 -12.48 11.06 -2.53
C VAL A 145 -12.11 11.15 -4.00
N ASN A 146 -12.04 12.37 -4.53
CA ASN A 146 -11.60 12.60 -5.90
C ASN A 146 -10.09 12.45 -6.00
N LEU A 147 -9.68 11.58 -6.91
CA LEU A 147 -8.28 11.35 -7.15
C LEU A 147 -7.78 12.26 -8.30
N ASN A 148 -6.61 12.82 -8.08
CA ASN A 148 -5.86 13.62 -9.04
C ASN A 148 -5.80 12.98 -10.43
N LYS A 149 -5.52 13.79 -11.48
CA LYS A 149 -5.18 13.35 -12.85
C LYS A 149 -4.20 12.19 -12.94
N ARG A 150 -3.37 11.97 -11.91
CA ARG A 150 -2.34 10.91 -11.90
C ARG A 150 -2.90 9.52 -11.62
N PHE A 151 -4.04 9.44 -10.94
CA PHE A 151 -4.76 8.20 -10.71
C PHE A 151 -6.12 8.35 -11.39
N ASP A 152 -6.18 7.97 -12.63
CA ASP A 152 -7.41 7.97 -13.39
C ASP A 152 -8.49 7.17 -12.63
N LEU A 153 -9.73 7.66 -12.69
CA LEU A 153 -10.89 6.97 -12.10
C LEU A 153 -11.03 5.54 -12.62
N THR A 154 -10.62 5.29 -13.86
CA THR A 154 -10.57 3.94 -14.46
C THR A 154 -9.58 3.01 -13.76
N LYS A 155 -8.62 3.56 -13.01
CA LYS A 155 -7.57 2.83 -12.29
C LYS A 155 -7.81 2.75 -10.78
N THR A 156 -9.03 3.03 -10.34
CA THR A 156 -9.47 2.80 -8.97
C THR A 156 -10.45 1.64 -8.96
N ARG A 157 -10.22 0.67 -8.09
CA ARG A 157 -11.10 -0.51 -7.98
C ARG A 157 -11.44 -0.78 -6.53
N PHE A 158 -12.73 -1.02 -6.26
CA PHE A 158 -13.17 -1.76 -5.10
C PHE A 158 -13.05 -3.25 -5.40
N MET A 159 -12.43 -3.98 -4.51
CA MET A 159 -12.22 -5.42 -4.65
C MET A 159 -12.73 -6.10 -3.38
N ASN A 160 -13.01 -7.41 -3.52
CA ASN A 160 -13.39 -8.21 -2.36
C ASN A 160 -14.63 -7.65 -1.64
N ASP A 161 -15.71 -7.40 -2.37
CA ASP A 161 -16.98 -6.91 -1.81
C ASP A 161 -16.84 -5.62 -0.98
N GLY A 162 -15.98 -4.70 -1.44
CA GLY A 162 -15.74 -3.43 -0.77
C GLY A 162 -14.71 -3.47 0.37
N GLN A 163 -14.09 -4.61 0.65
CA GLN A 163 -13.05 -4.75 1.69
C GLN A 163 -11.68 -4.23 1.28
N SER A 164 -11.52 -3.79 0.03
CA SER A 164 -10.26 -3.24 -0.48
C SER A 164 -10.49 -2.15 -1.50
N LEU A 165 -9.75 -1.06 -1.38
CA LEU A 165 -9.73 0.06 -2.32
C LEU A 165 -8.34 0.20 -2.92
N TYR A 166 -8.23 0.05 -4.24
CA TYR A 166 -6.98 0.11 -4.99
C TYR A 166 -6.92 1.37 -5.83
N PHE A 167 -5.89 2.16 -5.63
CA PHE A 167 -5.46 3.23 -6.53
C PHE A 167 -4.17 2.79 -7.18
N TYR A 168 -4.17 2.44 -8.44
CA TYR A 168 -3.02 1.82 -9.06
C TYR A 168 -2.63 2.42 -10.41
N THR A 169 -1.35 2.34 -10.69
CA THR A 169 -0.74 2.48 -12.01
C THR A 169 0.11 1.24 -12.27
N LYS A 170 0.69 1.11 -13.44
CA LYS A 170 1.63 0.01 -13.73
C LYS A 170 2.84 0.01 -12.76
N ALA A 171 3.33 1.17 -12.38
CA ALA A 171 4.58 1.35 -11.65
C ALA A 171 4.43 1.42 -10.11
N HIS A 172 3.26 1.80 -9.62
CA HIS A 172 2.99 1.91 -8.18
C HIS A 172 1.50 1.84 -7.87
N SER A 173 1.17 1.46 -6.65
CA SER A 173 -0.20 1.50 -6.14
C SER A 173 -0.25 1.98 -4.70
N PHE A 174 -1.38 2.58 -4.33
CA PHE A 174 -1.81 2.83 -2.97
C PHE A 174 -3.03 1.96 -2.72
N VAL A 175 -2.96 1.12 -1.71
CA VAL A 175 -4.01 0.16 -1.38
C VAL A 175 -4.45 0.43 0.05
N VAL A 176 -5.77 0.47 0.25
CA VAL A 176 -6.39 0.54 1.57
C VAL A 176 -7.29 -0.66 1.70
N TYR A 177 -7.13 -1.46 2.74
CA TYR A 177 -7.92 -2.68 2.90
C TYR A 177 -8.09 -3.11 4.34
N ASP A 178 -9.15 -3.90 4.55
CA ASP A 178 -9.40 -4.61 5.78
C ASP A 178 -8.38 -5.75 5.92
N LYS A 179 -7.46 -5.58 6.87
CA LYS A 179 -6.35 -6.52 7.06
C LYS A 179 -6.81 -7.84 7.64
N ILE A 180 -7.80 -7.83 8.51
CA ILE A 180 -8.35 -9.06 9.12
C ILE A 180 -9.12 -9.86 8.08
N ALA A 181 -9.98 -9.22 7.31
CA ALA A 181 -10.70 -9.88 6.22
C ALA A 181 -9.74 -10.47 5.15
N ASP A 182 -8.61 -9.78 4.86
CA ASP A 182 -7.60 -10.27 3.92
C ASP A 182 -6.89 -11.54 4.43
N LEU A 183 -6.62 -11.65 5.72
CA LEU A 183 -5.96 -12.82 6.31
C LEU A 183 -6.83 -14.09 6.28
N VAL A 184 -8.14 -13.94 6.39
CA VAL A 184 -9.11 -15.07 6.44
C VAL A 184 -9.44 -15.58 5.05
N LYS A 185 -9.09 -14.86 3.98
CA LYS A 185 -9.45 -15.27 2.60
C LYS A 185 -8.62 -16.45 2.11
N ASN A 186 -9.32 -17.53 1.76
CA ASN A 186 -8.79 -18.65 0.98
C ASN A 186 -8.59 -18.24 -0.49
N SER A 187 -7.50 -17.54 -0.79
CA SER A 187 -7.18 -17.19 -2.18
C SER A 187 -6.11 -18.13 -2.71
N LYS A 188 -6.49 -18.98 -3.66
CA LYS A 188 -5.58 -19.87 -4.41
C LYS A 188 -4.49 -19.14 -5.20
N ARG A 189 -4.50 -17.79 -5.21
CA ARG A 189 -3.59 -16.94 -6.01
C ARG A 189 -2.45 -16.33 -5.22
N ALA A 190 -2.45 -16.37 -3.90
CA ALA A 190 -1.36 -15.81 -3.12
C ALA A 190 -0.30 -16.89 -2.89
N ILE A 191 0.79 -16.82 -3.63
CA ILE A 191 2.01 -17.62 -3.41
C ILE A 191 2.49 -17.52 -1.96
N ASP A 192 2.16 -16.43 -1.29
CA ASP A 192 2.57 -16.10 0.08
C ASP A 192 1.59 -16.54 1.17
N LYS A 193 0.44 -17.11 0.82
CA LYS A 193 -0.51 -17.59 1.83
C LYS A 193 -0.09 -18.98 2.28
N ASP A 194 0.86 -18.98 3.18
CA ASP A 194 1.15 -20.14 4.00
C ASP A 194 -0.08 -20.40 4.87
N GLN A 195 -0.97 -21.26 4.40
CA GLN A 195 -2.13 -21.71 5.14
C GLN A 195 -1.67 -22.71 6.23
N THR A 196 -0.75 -22.25 7.08
CA THR A 196 -0.35 -23.08 8.22
C THR A 196 -1.50 -23.11 9.24
N ALA A 197 -1.75 -24.25 9.87
CA ALA A 197 -2.71 -24.39 10.94
C ALA A 197 -2.46 -23.35 12.07
N TYR A 198 -1.20 -22.97 12.25
CA TYR A 198 -0.76 -21.94 13.20
C TYR A 198 -1.31 -20.55 12.81
N GLN A 199 -1.18 -20.12 11.57
CA GLN A 199 -1.73 -18.83 11.13
C GLN A 199 -3.25 -18.78 11.24
N MET A 200 -3.93 -19.85 10.86
CA MET A 200 -5.38 -19.94 10.95
C MET A 200 -5.85 -19.89 12.42
N SER A 201 -5.16 -20.55 13.34
CA SER A 201 -5.48 -20.50 14.77
C SER A 201 -5.21 -19.14 15.41
N LEU A 202 -4.21 -18.40 14.91
CA LEU A 202 -3.87 -17.07 15.40
C LEU A 202 -4.90 -16.01 14.96
N PHE A 203 -5.45 -16.16 13.77
CA PHE A 203 -6.29 -15.12 13.14
C PHE A 203 -7.80 -15.37 13.30
N ALA A 204 -8.24 -16.59 13.54
CA ALA A 204 -9.67 -16.89 13.73
C ALA A 204 -10.31 -16.07 14.88
N PRO A 205 -9.69 -15.94 16.07
CA PRO A 205 -10.23 -15.14 17.16
C PRO A 205 -10.21 -13.62 16.89
N LEU A 206 -9.29 -13.14 16.05
CA LEU A 206 -9.14 -11.70 15.78
C LEU A 206 -10.24 -11.15 14.90
N LYS A 207 -10.86 -12.01 14.08
CA LYS A 207 -11.94 -11.61 13.16
C LYS A 207 -13.17 -11.07 13.89
N GLU A 208 -13.44 -11.56 15.09
CA GLU A 208 -14.65 -11.20 15.84
C GLU A 208 -14.45 -9.97 16.75
N THR A 209 -13.21 -9.53 16.97
CA THR A 209 -12.91 -8.55 18.01
C THR A 209 -12.15 -7.29 17.54
N ARG A 210 -11.60 -7.28 16.35
CA ARG A 210 -10.72 -6.17 15.90
C ARG A 210 -10.95 -5.74 14.48
N GLU A 211 -10.88 -4.44 14.27
CA GLU A 211 -10.94 -3.79 12.97
C GLU A 211 -9.58 -3.18 12.65
N ILE A 212 -8.85 -3.75 11.71
CA ILE A 212 -7.51 -3.28 11.33
C ILE A 212 -7.51 -2.82 9.89
N LEU A 213 -7.46 -1.51 9.72
CA LEU A 213 -7.28 -0.85 8.42
C LEU A 213 -5.79 -0.86 8.06
N ARG A 214 -5.45 -1.35 6.87
CA ARG A 214 -4.08 -1.30 6.37
C ARG A 214 -3.96 -0.34 5.21
N LEU A 215 -2.99 0.56 5.32
CA LEU A 215 -2.50 1.39 4.23
C LEU A 215 -1.24 0.73 3.67
N GLU A 216 -1.16 0.52 2.36
CA GLU A 216 -0.02 -0.12 1.72
C GLU A 216 0.37 0.62 0.43
N ILE A 217 1.63 1.02 0.34
CA ILE A 217 2.21 1.66 -0.84
C ILE A 217 3.13 0.66 -1.51
N ARG A 218 2.78 0.23 -2.72
CA ARG A 218 3.58 -0.69 -3.53
C ARG A 218 4.36 0.09 -4.57
N LEU A 219 5.68 0.11 -4.46
CA LEU A 219 6.59 0.69 -5.44
C LEU A 219 7.17 -0.46 -6.26
N SER A 220 6.50 -0.82 -7.35
CA SER A 220 6.77 -2.03 -8.14
C SER A 220 7.85 -1.84 -9.19
N GLU A 221 8.20 -0.59 -9.53
CA GLU A 221 9.24 -0.26 -10.50
C GLU A 221 10.31 0.62 -9.88
N LYS A 222 11.59 0.24 -10.04
CA LYS A 222 12.77 0.98 -9.54
C LYS A 222 12.76 2.44 -9.98
N ARG A 223 12.45 2.72 -11.25
CA ARG A 223 12.38 4.09 -11.77
C ARG A 223 11.39 4.95 -10.99
N LYS A 224 10.23 4.39 -10.65
CA LYS A 224 9.19 5.10 -9.89
C LYS A 224 9.60 5.30 -8.44
N MET A 225 10.22 4.29 -7.82
CA MET A 225 10.76 4.37 -6.46
C MET A 225 11.79 5.49 -6.36
N ASN A 226 12.78 5.53 -7.26
CA ASN A 226 13.80 6.57 -7.29
C ASN A 226 13.20 7.98 -7.48
N ALA A 227 12.28 8.14 -8.43
CA ALA A 227 11.61 9.42 -8.64
C ALA A 227 10.83 9.91 -7.42
N LEU A 228 10.22 8.98 -6.67
CA LEU A 228 9.55 9.29 -5.41
C LEU A 228 10.57 9.66 -4.33
N PHE A 229 11.63 8.87 -4.15
CA PHE A 229 12.66 9.11 -3.15
C PHE A 229 13.33 10.47 -3.36
N LYS A 230 13.74 10.77 -4.61
CA LYS A 230 14.25 12.10 -4.97
C LYS A 230 13.30 13.23 -4.58
N LYS A 231 11.99 13.07 -4.87
CA LYS A 231 10.96 14.04 -4.50
C LYS A 231 10.84 14.25 -2.99
N LEU A 232 11.10 13.20 -2.21
CA LEU A 232 11.06 13.22 -0.73
C LEU A 232 12.40 13.62 -0.10
N GLY A 233 13.42 13.94 -0.90
CA GLY A 233 14.76 14.23 -0.39
C GLY A 233 15.50 12.99 0.13
N LEU A 234 15.09 11.79 -0.30
CA LEU A 234 15.69 10.51 0.08
C LEU A 234 16.69 10.05 -1.01
N PRO A 235 17.73 9.24 -0.63
CA PRO A 235 18.69 8.71 -1.61
C PRO A 235 18.03 7.90 -2.71
N GLU A 236 18.49 8.10 -3.95
CA GLU A 236 18.11 7.28 -5.11
C GLU A 236 18.92 5.97 -5.12
N ASN A 237 18.40 4.93 -5.76
CA ASN A 237 19.01 3.59 -5.84
C ASN A 237 19.42 3.00 -4.47
N PRO A 238 18.52 3.00 -3.50
CA PRO A 238 18.86 2.53 -2.18
C PRO A 238 19.14 1.02 -2.19
N ASN A 239 20.05 0.59 -1.33
CA ASN A 239 20.26 -0.82 -1.00
C ASN A 239 19.28 -1.31 0.08
N PHE A 240 19.34 -2.60 0.42
CA PHE A 240 18.43 -3.21 1.39
C PHE A 240 18.54 -2.54 2.78
N LYS A 241 19.76 -2.30 3.27
CA LYS A 241 19.98 -1.64 4.56
C LYS A 241 19.40 -0.23 4.59
N GLU A 242 19.58 0.51 3.50
CA GLU A 242 19.10 1.90 3.42
C GLU A 242 17.58 2.04 3.35
N VAL A 243 16.87 1.08 2.75
CA VAL A 243 15.39 1.13 2.71
C VAL A 243 14.77 0.67 4.02
N PHE A 244 15.51 -0.09 4.84
CA PHE A 244 15.03 -0.57 6.12
C PHE A 244 15.04 0.56 7.16
N SER A 245 14.11 1.48 7.01
CA SER A 245 14.02 2.70 7.80
C SER A 245 12.58 3.11 8.04
N THR A 246 12.23 3.24 9.31
CA THR A 246 10.93 3.76 9.77
C THR A 246 10.68 5.18 9.26
N VAL A 247 11.72 6.01 9.23
CA VAL A 247 11.65 7.38 8.72
C VAL A 247 11.28 7.39 7.24
N LYS A 248 11.92 6.56 6.41
CA LYS A 248 11.61 6.45 4.98
C LYS A 248 10.21 5.89 4.76
N SER A 249 9.84 4.85 5.50
CA SER A 249 8.50 4.28 5.46
C SER A 249 7.43 5.33 5.78
N LYS A 250 7.61 6.07 6.89
CA LYS A 250 6.73 7.17 7.30
C LYS A 250 6.62 8.23 6.21
N ALA A 251 7.75 8.67 5.66
CA ALA A 251 7.76 9.68 4.60
C ALA A 251 6.98 9.25 3.36
N VAL A 252 7.14 7.98 2.93
CA VAL A 252 6.43 7.44 1.77
C VAL A 252 4.94 7.30 2.05
N VAL A 253 4.54 6.68 3.17
CA VAL A 253 3.12 6.46 3.49
C VAL A 253 2.39 7.79 3.67
N ASN A 254 2.96 8.73 4.43
CA ASN A 254 2.38 10.05 4.62
C ASN A 254 2.30 10.84 3.30
N HIS A 255 3.31 10.75 2.43
CA HIS A 255 3.24 11.41 1.13
C HIS A 255 2.05 10.95 0.28
N TYR A 256 1.76 9.64 0.28
CA TYR A 256 0.59 9.11 -0.44
C TYR A 256 -0.70 9.51 0.26
N TRP A 257 -0.78 9.40 1.58
CA TRP A 257 -1.93 9.86 2.35
C TRP A 257 -2.24 11.34 2.07
N ASP A 258 -1.25 12.22 2.23
CA ASP A 258 -1.41 13.66 2.00
C ASP A 258 -1.83 13.99 0.57
N THR A 259 -1.20 13.32 -0.40
CA THR A 259 -1.44 13.62 -1.82
C THR A 259 -2.80 13.10 -2.29
N MET A 260 -3.22 11.95 -1.78
CA MET A 260 -4.39 11.22 -2.25
C MET A 260 -5.64 11.55 -1.43
N ILE A 261 -5.49 11.60 -0.11
CA ILE A 261 -6.60 11.71 0.83
C ILE A 261 -6.68 13.13 1.43
N GLU A 262 -5.62 13.59 2.11
CA GLU A 262 -5.64 14.85 2.85
C GLU A 262 -6.04 16.04 1.96
N LYS A 263 -5.44 16.18 0.80
CA LYS A 263 -5.75 17.27 -0.16
C LYS A 263 -7.17 17.23 -0.71
N ASN A 264 -7.86 16.11 -0.57
CA ASN A 264 -9.22 15.87 -1.06
C ASN A 264 -10.20 15.57 0.08
N SER A 265 -9.76 15.64 1.34
CA SER A 265 -10.47 15.17 2.53
C SER A 265 -11.74 15.95 2.87
N LEU A 266 -11.88 17.15 2.30
CA LEU A 266 -13.01 18.04 2.60
C LEU A 266 -14.37 17.44 2.28
N LEU A 267 -14.43 16.54 1.33
CA LEU A 267 -15.64 15.77 1.04
C LEU A 267 -15.98 14.77 2.15
N LEU A 268 -14.97 14.28 2.86
CA LEU A 268 -15.13 13.35 3.97
C LEU A 268 -15.72 14.02 5.21
N PHE A 269 -15.50 15.34 5.39
CA PHE A 269 -15.90 16.07 6.61
C PHE A 269 -17.30 16.68 6.55
N SER A 270 -17.89 16.76 5.37
CA SER A 270 -19.13 17.50 5.19
C SER A 270 -20.42 16.72 5.49
N HIS A 271 -20.34 15.42 5.81
CA HIS A 271 -21.51 14.55 5.96
C HIS A 271 -22.45 14.85 7.14
N SER A 272 -21.97 15.51 8.18
CA SER A 272 -22.74 15.81 9.38
C SER A 272 -23.65 17.04 9.26
N LEU A 273 -23.54 17.83 8.19
CA LEU A 273 -24.31 19.05 8.01
C LEU A 273 -25.59 18.82 7.21
N THR A 274 -26.71 19.39 7.66
CA THR A 274 -27.89 19.48 6.83
C THR A 274 -27.64 20.37 5.61
N ALA A 275 -28.49 20.24 4.56
CA ALA A 275 -28.37 21.09 3.38
C ALA A 275 -28.45 22.60 3.72
N LYS A 276 -29.29 22.96 4.70
CA LYS A 276 -29.46 24.36 5.16
C LYS A 276 -28.25 24.85 5.93
N ASP A 277 -27.66 24.02 6.78
CA ASP A 277 -26.46 24.40 7.54
C ASP A 277 -25.23 24.50 6.64
N LEU A 278 -25.12 23.61 5.64
CA LEU A 278 -24.10 23.68 4.63
C LEU A 278 -24.17 24.97 3.82
N LEU A 279 -25.39 25.37 3.40
CA LEU A 279 -25.63 26.64 2.71
C LEU A 279 -25.21 27.84 3.58
N LYS A 280 -25.59 27.87 4.86
CA LYS A 280 -25.14 28.91 5.80
C LYS A 280 -23.62 28.96 5.92
N GLN A 281 -22.98 27.82 6.07
CA GLN A 281 -21.51 27.73 6.16
C GLN A 281 -20.83 28.26 4.89
N ILE A 282 -21.35 27.92 3.70
CA ILE A 282 -20.83 28.43 2.42
C ILE A 282 -20.98 29.96 2.32
N LEU A 283 -22.12 30.51 2.72
CA LEU A 283 -22.35 31.95 2.71
C LEU A 283 -21.39 32.69 3.65
N ILE A 284 -21.04 32.08 4.79
CA ILE A 284 -20.08 32.65 5.75
C ILE A 284 -18.65 32.55 5.19
N ALA A 285 -18.29 31.38 4.65
CA ALA A 285 -16.93 31.08 4.20
C ALA A 285 -16.57 31.78 2.89
N CYS A 286 -17.53 31.83 1.96
CA CYS A 286 -17.33 32.38 0.62
C CYS A 286 -17.98 33.76 0.50
N LYS A 287 -17.43 34.78 1.16
CA LYS A 287 -17.99 36.15 1.17
C LYS A 287 -18.30 36.76 -0.19
N LYS A 288 -17.66 36.26 -1.27
CA LYS A 288 -17.89 36.67 -2.65
C LYS A 288 -18.98 35.86 -3.37
N ALA A 289 -19.48 34.77 -2.76
CA ALA A 289 -20.51 33.96 -3.40
C ALA A 289 -21.86 34.66 -3.33
N ARG A 290 -22.37 35.05 -4.49
CA ARG A 290 -23.78 35.51 -4.62
C ARG A 290 -24.73 34.33 -4.34
N GLY A 291 -25.96 34.61 -3.95
CA GLY A 291 -26.93 33.58 -3.56
C GLY A 291 -27.02 32.39 -4.51
N ARG A 292 -27.06 32.65 -5.84
CA ARG A 292 -27.07 31.61 -6.88
C ARG A 292 -25.83 30.73 -6.81
N THR A 293 -24.65 31.31 -6.64
CA THR A 293 -23.37 30.58 -6.52
C THR A 293 -23.35 29.75 -5.22
N ALA A 294 -23.85 30.28 -4.12
CA ALA A 294 -23.90 29.54 -2.85
C ALA A 294 -24.83 28.32 -2.96
N VAL A 295 -26.00 28.46 -3.60
CA VAL A 295 -26.93 27.35 -3.86
C VAL A 295 -26.28 26.30 -4.77
N TYR A 296 -25.61 26.72 -5.86
CA TYR A 296 -24.89 25.83 -6.75
C TYR A 296 -23.81 25.03 -6.00
N LEU A 297 -22.98 25.70 -5.19
CA LEU A 297 -21.91 25.06 -4.42
C LEU A 297 -22.47 24.11 -3.37
N THR A 298 -23.59 24.47 -2.72
CA THR A 298 -24.28 23.58 -1.79
C THR A 298 -24.78 22.33 -2.49
N GLY A 299 -25.48 22.47 -3.61
CA GLY A 299 -25.98 21.34 -4.41
C GLY A 299 -24.82 20.44 -4.88
N LEU A 300 -23.73 21.04 -5.34
CA LEU A 300 -22.56 20.32 -5.78
C LEU A 300 -21.91 19.49 -4.65
N LEU A 301 -21.78 20.07 -3.44
CA LEU A 301 -21.26 19.36 -2.27
C LEU A 301 -22.20 18.25 -1.80
N LEU A 302 -23.52 18.46 -1.84
CA LEU A 302 -24.50 17.44 -1.52
C LEU A 302 -24.42 16.25 -2.49
N LEU A 303 -24.40 16.51 -3.79
CA LEU A 303 -24.23 15.48 -4.82
C LEU A 303 -22.90 14.73 -4.68
N ALA A 304 -21.83 15.44 -4.30
CA ALA A 304 -20.53 14.82 -4.06
C ALA A 304 -20.46 13.95 -2.78
N ARG A 305 -21.46 14.02 -1.91
CA ARG A 305 -21.58 13.19 -0.69
C ARG A 305 -22.34 11.89 -0.92
N GLU A 306 -23.28 11.90 -1.87
CA GLU A 306 -24.14 10.77 -2.13
C GLU A 306 -23.45 9.66 -2.91
N GLY A 307 -23.91 8.44 -2.77
CA GLY A 307 -23.43 7.27 -3.50
C GLY A 307 -21.91 7.12 -3.48
N ASN A 308 -21.31 6.99 -4.65
CA ASN A 308 -19.86 6.88 -4.84
C ASN A 308 -19.14 8.24 -4.93
N GLY A 309 -19.79 9.32 -4.47
CA GLY A 309 -19.18 10.63 -4.35
C GLY A 309 -18.84 11.31 -5.68
N LEU A 310 -17.70 12.03 -5.70
CA LEU A 310 -17.24 12.74 -6.89
C LEU A 310 -17.03 11.84 -8.11
N ARG A 311 -16.76 10.57 -7.89
CA ARG A 311 -16.59 9.59 -8.97
C ARG A 311 -17.89 9.39 -9.74
N GLU A 312 -18.99 9.19 -9.03
CA GLU A 312 -20.30 9.00 -9.66
C GLU A 312 -20.77 10.30 -10.31
N LEU A 313 -20.60 11.43 -9.62
CA LEU A 313 -20.89 12.74 -10.17
C LEU A 313 -20.14 13.00 -11.46
N ARG A 314 -18.83 12.66 -11.53
CA ARG A 314 -18.07 12.77 -12.77
C ARG A 314 -18.62 11.86 -13.86
N ALA A 315 -18.88 10.58 -13.54
CA ALA A 315 -19.40 9.64 -14.53
C ALA A 315 -20.74 10.08 -15.12
N THR A 316 -21.62 10.67 -14.28
CA THR A 316 -22.90 11.20 -14.68
C THR A 316 -22.75 12.43 -15.59
N LEU A 317 -21.82 13.32 -15.25
CA LEU A 317 -21.62 14.58 -15.97
C LEU A 317 -20.70 14.46 -17.19
N ALA A 318 -19.71 13.55 -17.17
CA ALA A 318 -18.62 13.50 -18.15
C ALA A 318 -19.10 13.40 -19.61
N LYS A 319 -20.19 12.68 -19.85
CA LYS A 319 -20.78 12.53 -21.20
C LYS A 319 -21.33 13.85 -21.77
N ARG A 320 -21.67 14.83 -20.90
CA ARG A 320 -22.33 16.09 -21.30
C ARG A 320 -21.42 17.30 -21.20
N ILE A 321 -20.50 17.34 -20.24
CA ILE A 321 -19.74 18.54 -19.90
C ILE A 321 -18.26 18.50 -20.32
N GLY A 322 -17.75 17.36 -20.70
CA GLY A 322 -16.33 17.18 -21.05
C GLY A 322 -15.35 17.46 -19.89
N ASP A 323 -14.09 17.10 -20.11
CA ASP A 323 -13.05 17.17 -19.06
C ASP A 323 -12.74 18.60 -18.58
N ARG A 324 -12.77 19.58 -19.50
CA ARG A 324 -12.44 20.98 -19.15
C ARG A 324 -13.43 21.58 -18.14
N LEU A 325 -14.72 21.28 -18.30
CA LEU A 325 -15.73 21.77 -17.38
C LEU A 325 -15.70 20.99 -16.05
N TRP A 326 -15.39 19.69 -16.11
CA TRP A 326 -15.17 18.89 -14.90
C TRP A 326 -14.05 19.47 -14.02
N TYR A 327 -12.95 19.91 -14.61
CA TYR A 327 -11.89 20.57 -13.84
C TYR A 327 -12.30 21.87 -13.18
N ARG A 328 -13.22 22.63 -13.80
CA ARG A 328 -13.79 23.82 -13.16
C ARG A 328 -14.66 23.44 -11.95
N VAL A 329 -15.51 22.43 -12.10
CA VAL A 329 -16.29 21.88 -10.97
C VAL A 329 -15.37 21.45 -9.81
N CYS A 330 -14.27 20.76 -10.10
CA CYS A 330 -13.30 20.38 -9.08
C CYS A 330 -12.59 21.59 -8.44
N ALA A 331 -12.30 22.64 -9.22
CA ALA A 331 -11.73 23.87 -8.70
C ALA A 331 -12.70 24.59 -7.77
N ASP A 332 -13.96 24.72 -8.17
CA ASP A 332 -15.05 25.32 -7.37
C ASP A 332 -15.22 24.58 -6.04
N LEU A 333 -15.25 23.25 -6.07
CA LEU A 333 -15.27 22.42 -4.87
C LEU A 333 -14.06 22.67 -3.98
N THR A 334 -12.87 22.69 -4.55
CA THR A 334 -11.63 22.85 -3.80
C THR A 334 -11.55 24.24 -3.14
N GLU A 335 -11.97 25.29 -3.84
CA GLU A 335 -11.97 26.64 -3.31
C GLU A 335 -13.01 26.81 -2.19
N THR A 336 -14.23 26.30 -2.42
CA THR A 336 -15.31 26.33 -1.42
C THR A 336 -14.90 25.63 -0.14
N THR A 337 -14.27 24.49 -0.27
CA THR A 337 -13.88 23.64 0.86
C THR A 337 -12.71 24.23 1.64
N LYS A 338 -11.80 25.00 1.03
CA LYS A 338 -10.79 25.77 1.77
C LYS A 338 -11.39 26.75 2.76
N GLY A 339 -12.54 27.34 2.41
CA GLY A 339 -13.29 28.22 3.30
C GLY A 339 -14.05 27.51 4.43
N LEU A 340 -14.32 26.22 4.26
CA LEU A 340 -15.07 25.40 5.21
C LEU A 340 -14.19 24.65 6.22
N ASN A 341 -12.92 24.97 6.31
CA ASN A 341 -11.89 24.30 7.15
C ASN A 341 -12.17 24.23 8.66
N LYS A 342 -13.33 24.72 9.13
CA LYS A 342 -13.77 24.64 10.54
C LYS A 342 -14.70 23.45 10.82
N LEU A 343 -14.99 22.62 9.82
CA LEU A 343 -15.79 21.41 10.00
C LEU A 343 -14.96 20.39 10.78
N ARG A 344 -15.54 19.82 11.84
CA ARG A 344 -14.86 18.81 12.65
C ARG A 344 -14.52 17.60 11.80
N PRO A 345 -13.26 17.11 11.87
CA PRO A 345 -12.89 15.83 11.31
C PRO A 345 -13.79 14.72 11.85
N ARG A 346 -13.88 13.61 11.14
CA ARG A 346 -14.51 12.41 11.67
C ARG A 346 -13.55 11.70 12.61
N GLU A 347 -14.03 11.14 13.68
CA GLU A 347 -13.21 10.45 14.69
C GLU A 347 -12.29 9.39 14.08
N TRP A 348 -12.80 8.57 13.12
CA TRP A 348 -11.95 7.59 12.44
C TRP A 348 -10.78 8.24 11.67
N TYR A 349 -11.00 9.42 11.09
CA TYR A 349 -9.95 10.14 10.38
C TYR A 349 -8.87 10.64 11.34
N ASP A 350 -9.28 11.13 12.51
CA ASP A 350 -8.36 11.53 13.56
C ASP A 350 -7.58 10.35 14.13
N GLN A 351 -8.21 9.17 14.25
CA GLN A 351 -7.50 7.92 14.60
C GLN A 351 -6.42 7.59 13.58
N VAL A 352 -6.76 7.59 12.28
CA VAL A 352 -5.78 7.35 11.21
C VAL A 352 -4.65 8.38 11.26
N LYS A 353 -4.97 9.65 11.38
CA LYS A 353 -4.00 10.74 11.42
C LYS A 353 -3.05 10.61 12.61
N LYS A 354 -3.56 10.35 13.80
CA LYS A 354 -2.77 10.12 15.01
C LYS A 354 -1.77 8.99 14.85
N VAL A 355 -2.20 7.87 14.25
CA VAL A 355 -1.31 6.73 13.98
C VAL A 355 -0.25 7.06 12.94
N LEU A 356 -0.58 7.81 11.89
CA LEU A 356 0.37 8.26 10.87
C LEU A 356 1.36 9.30 11.40
N GLU A 357 0.96 10.14 12.35
CA GLU A 357 1.84 11.10 13.02
C GLU A 357 2.81 10.42 13.98
N SER A 358 2.33 9.52 14.83
CA SER A 358 3.18 8.76 15.78
C SER A 358 4.04 7.72 15.08
N TYR A 359 3.49 7.02 14.09
CA TYR A 359 4.11 5.99 13.26
C TYR A 359 4.82 4.88 14.05
N GLN A 360 4.28 4.51 15.21
CA GLN A 360 4.81 3.41 16.03
C GLN A 360 4.45 2.05 15.42
N PRO A 361 5.32 1.02 15.54
CA PRO A 361 4.98 -0.32 15.09
C PRO A 361 3.67 -0.81 15.73
N TYR A 362 2.83 -1.45 14.93
CA TYR A 362 1.67 -2.16 15.42
C TYR A 362 2.07 -3.57 15.84
N HIS A 363 1.66 -4.00 17.02
CA HIS A 363 1.86 -5.36 17.49
C HIS A 363 0.54 -5.93 17.99
N LEU A 364 0.35 -7.20 17.70
CA LEU A 364 -0.74 -7.95 18.32
C LEU A 364 -0.53 -7.96 19.83
N PRO A 365 -1.55 -7.61 20.64
CA PRO A 365 -1.45 -7.79 22.08
C PRO A 365 -1.17 -9.25 22.39
N CYS A 366 -0.16 -9.49 23.21
CA CYS A 366 0.06 -10.83 23.75
C CYS A 366 -1.22 -11.27 24.47
N LYS A 367 -1.68 -12.49 24.21
CA LYS A 367 -2.69 -13.11 25.07
C LYS A 367 -2.00 -13.31 26.42
N GLU A 368 -2.50 -12.61 27.44
CA GLU A 368 -2.20 -12.93 28.84
C GLU A 368 -2.67 -14.34 29.18
#